data_643c7f73559b4b6a0959aa833a89c36c
#
_entry.id   643c7f73559b4b6a0959aa833a89c36c
#
_cell.length_a   1.000
_cell.length_b   1.000
_cell.length_c   1.000
_cell.angle_alpha   90.00
_cell.angle_beta   90.00
_cell.angle_gamma   90.00
#
_symmetry.space_group_name_H-M   'P 1'
#
loop_
_entity.id
_entity.type
_entity.pdbx_description
1 polymer ?
#
loop_
_entity_poly.entity_id
_entity_poly.type
_entity_poly.pdbx_seq_one_letter_code
_entity_poly.pdbx_strand_id
1 'polypeptide(L)' 'MKAKELRELTTEELLKKEEELKAELYNLRFANATGNLEKPSKVKEIRKTIARIKLIIREREIENK' A
#
# COMPACT_ATOMS: atom_id res chain seq x y z
N MET A 1 -2.90 -2.16 7.60
CA MET A 1 -3.58 -1.00 8.20
C MET A 1 -5.07 -1.05 7.88
N LYS A 2 -5.87 -0.62 8.82
CA LYS A 2 -7.31 -0.55 8.61
C LYS A 2 -7.67 0.68 7.79
N ALA A 3 -8.75 0.61 7.01
CA ALA A 3 -9.19 1.72 6.19
C ALA A 3 -9.42 3.01 7.00
N LYS A 4 -9.92 2.87 8.23
CA LYS A 4 -10.15 4.00 9.13
C LYS A 4 -8.85 4.77 9.41
N GLU A 5 -7.77 4.05 9.70
CA GLU A 5 -6.47 4.66 9.95
C GLU A 5 -5.94 5.40 8.73
N LEU A 6 -6.11 4.82 7.55
CA LEU A 6 -5.69 5.44 6.32
C LEU A 6 -6.47 6.71 6.00
N ARG A 7 -7.76 6.73 6.34
CA ARG A 7 -8.61 7.91 6.11
C ARG A 7 -8.25 9.10 7.00
N GLU A 8 -7.55 8.85 8.09
CA GLU A 8 -7.08 9.92 8.97
C GLU A 8 -5.84 10.64 8.41
N LEU A 9 -5.17 10.04 7.43
CA LEU A 9 -3.98 10.60 6.81
C LEU A 9 -4.34 11.61 5.72
N THR A 10 -3.45 12.59 5.52
CA THR A 10 -3.58 13.53 4.39
C THR A 10 -3.29 12.81 3.09
N THR A 11 -3.69 13.41 1.97
CA THR A 11 -3.44 12.83 0.64
C THR A 11 -1.93 12.69 0.38
N GLU A 12 -1.14 13.67 0.79
CA GLU A 12 0.33 13.62 0.67
C GLU A 12 0.92 12.47 1.46
N GLU A 13 0.43 12.26 2.69
CA GLU A 13 0.86 11.15 3.53
C GLU A 13 0.48 9.81 2.92
N LEU A 14 -0.70 9.72 2.32
CA LEU A 14 -1.16 8.51 1.64
C LEU A 14 -0.29 8.19 0.44
N LEU A 15 0.06 9.17 -0.37
CA LEU A 15 0.94 8.99 -1.53
C LEU A 15 2.32 8.52 -1.11
N LYS A 16 2.86 9.10 -0.05
CA LYS A 16 4.15 8.72 0.49
C LYS A 16 4.12 7.29 1.02
N LYS A 17 3.06 6.93 1.73
CA LYS A 17 2.85 5.58 2.24
C LYS A 17 2.78 4.56 1.11
N GLU A 18 2.07 4.90 0.04
CA GLU A 18 1.95 4.06 -1.15
C GLU A 18 3.33 3.78 -1.75
N GLU A 19 4.17 4.80 -1.90
CA GLU A 19 5.52 4.63 -2.44
C GLU A 19 6.38 3.74 -1.56
N GLU A 20 6.32 3.92 -0.24
CA GLU A 20 7.04 3.08 0.71
C GLU A 20 6.61 1.62 0.61
N LEU A 21 5.31 1.39 0.52
CA LEU A 21 4.77 0.04 0.41
C LEU A 21 5.13 -0.61 -0.92
N LYS A 22 5.15 0.14 -2.01
CA LYS A 22 5.58 -0.38 -3.31
C LYS A 22 7.04 -0.79 -3.27
N ALA A 23 7.90 0.01 -2.66
CA ALA A 23 9.32 -0.32 -2.51
C ALA A 23 9.49 -1.60 -1.70
N GLU A 24 8.75 -1.74 -0.60
CA GLU A 24 8.78 -2.94 0.22
C GLU A 24 8.30 -4.16 -0.56
N LEU A 25 7.23 -4.01 -1.35
CA LEU A 25 6.72 -5.07 -2.20
C LEU A 25 7.75 -5.54 -3.21
N TYR A 26 8.44 -4.62 -3.88
CA TYR A 26 9.48 -4.97 -4.85
C TYR A 26 10.64 -5.71 -4.17
N ASN A 27 11.05 -5.27 -2.98
CA ASN A 27 12.09 -5.95 -2.22
C ASN A 27 11.69 -7.38 -1.85
N LEU A 28 10.45 -7.58 -1.43
CA LEU A 28 9.93 -8.92 -1.10
C LEU A 28 9.87 -9.81 -2.33
N ARG A 29 9.46 -9.27 -3.48
CA ARG A 29 9.41 -10.03 -4.73
C ARG A 29 10.81 -10.42 -5.18
N PHE A 30 11.77 -9.52 -5.02
CA PHE A 30 13.18 -9.81 -5.33
C PHE A 30 13.72 -10.91 -4.42
N ALA A 31 13.46 -10.82 -3.12
CA ALA A 31 13.90 -11.83 -2.15
C ALA A 31 13.31 -13.20 -2.48
N ASN A 32 12.02 -13.27 -2.85
CA ASN A 32 11.38 -14.52 -3.25
C ASN A 32 12.02 -15.10 -4.52
N ALA A 33 12.35 -14.24 -5.48
CA ALA A 33 13.00 -14.66 -6.72
C ALA A 33 14.41 -15.23 -6.50
N THR A 34 15.10 -14.77 -5.46
CA THR A 34 16.44 -15.26 -5.10
C THR A 34 16.42 -16.46 -4.14
N GLY A 35 15.23 -16.96 -3.81
CA GLY A 35 15.07 -18.12 -2.95
C GLY A 35 14.92 -17.84 -1.46
N ASN A 36 14.92 -16.58 -1.07
CA ASN A 36 14.64 -16.19 0.32
C ASN A 36 13.13 -16.11 0.50
N LEU A 37 12.55 -17.18 1.04
CA LEU A 37 11.10 -17.31 1.20
C LEU A 37 10.58 -16.43 2.33
N GLU A 38 9.99 -15.30 1.97
CA GLU A 38 9.21 -14.50 2.88
C GLU A 38 7.77 -15.04 2.92
N LYS A 39 7.06 -14.78 4.01
CA LYS A 39 5.69 -15.26 4.16
C LYS A 39 4.79 -14.66 3.08
N PRO A 40 4.06 -15.49 2.32
CA PRO A 40 3.14 -15.00 1.30
C PRO A 40 2.08 -14.04 1.83
N SER A 41 1.69 -14.22 3.10
CA SER A 41 0.69 -13.36 3.74
C SER A 41 1.13 -11.90 3.80
N LYS A 42 2.43 -11.64 3.96
CA LYS A 42 2.96 -10.29 4.03
C LYS A 42 2.80 -9.55 2.70
N VAL A 43 3.07 -10.24 1.59
CA VAL A 43 2.86 -9.68 0.25
C VAL A 43 1.39 -9.34 0.02
N LYS A 44 0.49 -10.23 0.43
CA LYS A 44 -0.96 -10.01 0.30
C LYS A 44 -1.41 -8.80 1.11
N GLU A 45 -0.91 -8.65 2.34
CA GLU A 45 -1.26 -7.50 3.19
C GLU A 45 -0.80 -6.19 2.57
N ILE A 46 0.42 -6.14 2.06
CA ILE A 46 0.95 -4.94 1.41
C ILE A 46 0.10 -4.57 0.20
N ARG A 47 -0.24 -5.54 -0.64
CA ARG A 47 -1.09 -5.31 -1.81
C ARG A 47 -2.46 -4.78 -1.42
N LYS A 48 -3.07 -5.35 -0.38
CA LYS A 48 -4.37 -4.88 0.13
C LYS A 48 -4.29 -3.44 0.62
N THR A 49 -3.24 -3.11 1.35
CA THR A 49 -3.06 -1.76 1.87
C THR A 49 -2.87 -0.75 0.73
N ILE A 50 -2.07 -1.09 -0.27
CA ILE A 50 -1.88 -0.25 -1.45
C ILE A 50 -3.21 -0.01 -2.16
N ALA A 51 -4.01 -1.06 -2.35
CA ALA A 51 -5.32 -0.96 -2.99
C ALA A 51 -6.25 -0.04 -2.20
N ARG A 52 -6.25 -0.14 -0.88
CA ARG A 52 -7.05 0.73 -0.01
C ARG A 52 -6.63 2.19 -0.12
N ILE A 53 -5.33 2.44 -0.15
CA ILE A 53 -4.78 3.80 -0.30
C ILE A 53 -5.25 4.40 -1.63
N LYS A 54 -5.13 3.64 -2.71
CA LYS A 54 -5.58 4.08 -4.03
C LYS A 54 -7.07 4.39 -4.06
N LEU A 55 -7.86 3.55 -3.41
CA LEU A 55 -9.31 3.75 -3.35
C LEU A 55 -9.65 5.04 -2.60
N ILE A 56 -9.01 5.28 -1.47
CA ILE A 56 -9.25 6.48 -0.67
C ILE A 56 -8.85 7.75 -1.44
N ILE A 57 -7.71 7.72 -2.11
CA ILE A 57 -7.25 8.84 -2.93
C ILE A 57 -8.27 9.13 -4.03
N ARG A 58 -8.76 8.09 -4.69
CA ARG A 58 -9.77 8.23 -5.74
C ARG A 58 -11.06 8.81 -5.21
N GLU A 59 -11.52 8.35 -4.05
CA GLU A 59 -12.72 8.90 -3.40
C GLU A 59 -12.58 10.40 -3.15
N ARG A 60 -11.41 10.83 -2.68
CA ARG A 60 -11.12 12.24 -2.42
C ARG A 60 -11.13 13.07 -3.70
N GLU A 61 -10.59 12.53 -4.78
CA GLU A 61 -10.61 13.20 -6.08
C GLU A 61 -12.03 13.41 -6.58
N ILE A 62 -12.88 12.41 -6.40
CA ILE A 62 -14.29 12.49 -6.81
C ILE A 62 -15.05 13.50 -5.96
N GLU A 63 -14.82 13.50 -4.63
CA GLU A 63 -15.49 14.42 -3.71
C GLU A 63 -15.11 15.88 -3.94
N ASN A 64 -13.91 16.13 -4.46
CA ASN A 64 -13.40 17.48 -4.70
C ASN A 64 -13.81 18.08 -6.07
N LYS A 65 -14.63 17.39 -6.79
CA LYS A 65 -15.15 17.89 -8.08
C LYS A 65 -16.47 18.65 -7.94
#